data_842bd79eb2d8c333950b64c0acececa4
#
_entry.id   842bd79eb2d8c333950b64c0acececa4
#
_cell.length_a   1.000
_cell.length_b   1.000
_cell.length_c   1.000
_cell.angle_alpha   90.00
_cell.angle_beta   90.00
_cell.angle_gamma   90.00
#
_symmetry.space_group_name_H-M   'P 1'
#
loop_
_entity.id
_entity.type
_entity.pdbx_description
1 polymer ?
#
loop_
_entity_poly.entity_id
_entity_poly.type
_entity_poly.pdbx_seq_one_letter_code
_entity_poly.pdbx_strand_id
1 'polypeptide(L)'
;MKKKYLIGTGIVLVLLAAILLGAGQYMLNYSLRPDNRGRDLAGSWQYMFDTYPYLKSWKDSLQNAGALKDTFIYAPDDVKMHAYYVAAAQPTAKTAVIVHGYTDNAIRMMMIGYMYNKELGFNILLPDLRDTGLSGGDAIQMGWLDRKDVIQWMNTANEIYGDSTRMVCLLYTSDAA
;
A
#
# COMPACT_ATOMS: atom_id res chain seq x y z
N MET A 1 -20.06 -7.93 -56.28
CA MET A 1 -19.21 -6.87 -55.66
C MET A 1 -19.57 -6.62 -54.20
N LYS A 2 -20.82 -6.38 -53.78
CA LYS A 2 -21.23 -6.05 -52.40
C LYS A 2 -20.74 -7.05 -51.34
N LYS A 3 -20.75 -8.36 -51.58
CA LYS A 3 -20.34 -9.40 -50.62
C LYS A 3 -18.84 -9.34 -50.25
N LYS A 4 -17.97 -8.97 -51.20
CA LYS A 4 -16.53 -8.81 -50.94
C LYS A 4 -16.23 -7.60 -50.04
N TYR A 5 -16.94 -6.49 -50.26
CA TYR A 5 -16.84 -5.30 -49.39
C TYR A 5 -17.34 -5.57 -47.97
N LEU A 6 -18.44 -6.33 -47.82
CA LEU A 6 -18.98 -6.70 -46.52
C LEU A 6 -17.99 -7.54 -45.70
N ILE A 7 -17.37 -8.54 -46.38
CA ILE A 7 -16.32 -9.38 -45.75
C ILE A 7 -15.11 -8.53 -45.36
N GLY A 8 -14.64 -7.65 -46.27
CA GLY A 8 -13.52 -6.75 -45.98
C GLY A 8 -13.78 -5.83 -44.79
N THR A 9 -14.96 -5.20 -44.74
CA THR A 9 -15.38 -4.37 -43.60
C THR A 9 -15.45 -5.18 -42.30
N GLY A 10 -15.97 -6.40 -42.34
CA GLY A 10 -16.01 -7.29 -41.18
C GLY A 10 -14.61 -7.62 -40.65
N ILE A 11 -13.65 -7.91 -41.52
CA ILE A 11 -12.26 -8.17 -41.15
C ILE A 11 -11.63 -6.92 -40.49
N VAL A 12 -11.84 -5.74 -41.06
CA VAL A 12 -11.33 -4.49 -40.49
C VAL A 12 -11.88 -4.23 -39.09
N LEU A 13 -13.18 -4.44 -38.88
CA LEU A 13 -13.82 -4.27 -37.57
C LEU A 13 -13.26 -5.27 -36.53
N VAL A 14 -13.03 -6.52 -36.92
CA VAL A 14 -12.42 -7.53 -36.02
C VAL A 14 -10.99 -7.14 -35.66
N LEU A 15 -10.21 -6.67 -36.64
CA LEU A 15 -8.83 -6.20 -36.36
C LEU A 15 -8.81 -4.98 -35.44
N LEU A 16 -9.69 -4.02 -35.63
CA LEU A 16 -9.83 -2.87 -34.75
C LEU A 16 -10.22 -3.29 -33.34
N ALA A 17 -11.18 -4.20 -33.20
CA ALA A 17 -11.56 -4.73 -31.90
C ALA A 17 -10.38 -5.46 -31.21
N ALA A 18 -9.63 -6.26 -31.94
CA ALA A 18 -8.45 -6.95 -31.40
C ALA A 18 -7.36 -5.96 -30.94
N ILE A 19 -7.12 -4.90 -31.71
CA ILE A 19 -6.16 -3.84 -31.34
C ILE A 19 -6.63 -3.12 -30.06
N LEU A 20 -7.91 -2.75 -29.97
CA LEU A 20 -8.46 -2.08 -28.79
C LEU A 20 -8.40 -2.95 -27.53
N LEU A 21 -8.74 -4.24 -27.66
CA LEU A 21 -8.62 -5.19 -26.56
C LEU A 21 -7.18 -5.40 -26.13
N GLY A 22 -6.25 -5.54 -27.07
CA GLY A 22 -4.82 -5.67 -26.78
C GLY A 22 -4.25 -4.43 -26.11
N ALA A 23 -4.59 -3.24 -26.60
CA ALA A 23 -4.19 -1.98 -25.98
C ALA A 23 -4.78 -1.81 -24.58
N GLY A 24 -6.07 -2.14 -24.40
CA GLY A 24 -6.72 -2.12 -23.09
C GLY A 24 -6.05 -3.05 -22.09
N GLN A 25 -5.77 -4.28 -22.50
CA GLN A 25 -5.07 -5.26 -21.64
C GLN A 25 -3.64 -4.80 -21.28
N TYR A 26 -2.93 -4.22 -22.25
CA TYR A 26 -1.60 -3.64 -22.00
C TYR A 26 -1.67 -2.51 -20.97
N MET A 27 -2.59 -1.57 -21.12
CA MET A 27 -2.78 -0.44 -20.20
C MET A 27 -3.18 -0.91 -18.79
N LEU A 28 -4.05 -1.91 -18.68
CA LEU A 28 -4.41 -2.51 -17.39
C LEU A 28 -3.19 -3.13 -16.69
N ASN A 29 -2.43 -3.93 -17.41
CA ASN A 29 -1.21 -4.52 -16.84
C ASN A 29 -0.19 -3.46 -16.43
N TYR A 30 0.02 -2.45 -17.25
CA TYR A 30 0.92 -1.34 -16.95
C TYR A 30 0.51 -0.57 -15.69
N SER A 31 -0.79 -0.34 -15.51
CA SER A 31 -1.31 0.44 -14.38
C SER A 31 -1.43 -0.39 -13.10
N LEU A 32 -1.89 -1.62 -13.19
CA LEU A 32 -2.21 -2.43 -11.99
C LEU A 32 -1.08 -3.35 -11.55
N ARG A 33 -0.11 -3.63 -12.43
CA ARG A 33 1.05 -4.49 -12.15
C ARG A 33 2.36 -3.75 -12.45
N PRO A 34 2.61 -2.63 -11.78
CA PRO A 34 3.84 -1.88 -12.01
C PRO A 34 5.03 -2.71 -11.51
N ASP A 35 6.00 -2.94 -12.40
CA ASP A 35 7.22 -3.71 -12.13
C ASP A 35 7.92 -3.25 -10.85
N ASN A 36 7.81 -4.03 -9.77
CA ASN A 36 8.53 -3.92 -8.49
C ASN A 36 8.53 -2.53 -7.79
N ARG A 37 7.81 -1.53 -8.27
CA ARG A 37 7.91 -0.15 -7.73
C ARG A 37 7.60 -0.07 -6.24
N GLY A 38 6.55 -0.68 -5.77
CA GLY A 38 6.22 -0.72 -4.36
C GLY A 38 7.01 -1.78 -3.55
N ARG A 39 7.85 -2.61 -4.18
CA ARG A 39 8.55 -3.74 -3.55
C ARG A 39 10.03 -3.51 -3.28
N ASP A 40 10.62 -2.43 -3.77
CA ASP A 40 12.01 -2.06 -3.44
C ASP A 40 12.09 -1.41 -2.06
N LEU A 41 12.20 -2.27 -1.03
CA LEU A 41 12.29 -1.82 0.36
C LEU A 41 13.59 -1.11 0.66
N ALA A 42 14.70 -1.58 0.09
CA ALA A 42 16.02 -0.97 0.31
C ALA A 42 16.08 0.43 -0.29
N GLY A 43 15.63 0.60 -1.54
CA GLY A 43 15.51 1.90 -2.17
C GLY A 43 14.51 2.82 -1.48
N SER A 44 13.42 2.27 -0.92
CA SER A 44 12.46 3.04 -0.12
C SER A 44 13.10 3.60 1.15
N TRP A 45 13.85 2.79 1.91
CA TRP A 45 14.58 3.27 3.08
C TRP A 45 15.64 4.30 2.71
N GLN A 46 16.43 4.05 1.66
CA GLN A 46 17.45 4.99 1.21
C GLN A 46 16.83 6.34 0.87
N TYR A 47 15.78 6.36 0.05
CA TYR A 47 15.05 7.57 -0.28
C TYR A 47 14.52 8.31 0.96
N MET A 48 13.96 7.58 1.93
CA MET A 48 13.43 8.19 3.16
C MET A 48 14.54 8.81 4.00
N PHE A 49 15.72 8.21 4.07
CA PHE A 49 16.85 8.75 4.83
C PHE A 49 17.49 9.96 4.13
N ASP A 50 17.54 9.94 2.80
CA ASP A 50 18.07 11.07 2.02
C ASP A 50 17.14 12.28 2.09
N THR A 51 15.82 12.04 2.06
CA THR A 51 14.81 13.10 2.09
C THR A 51 14.53 13.60 3.51
N TYR A 52 14.54 12.68 4.49
CA TYR A 52 14.21 12.93 5.89
C TYR A 52 15.29 12.33 6.81
N PRO A 53 16.47 12.97 6.94
CA PRO A 53 17.63 12.39 7.64
C PRO A 53 17.37 12.00 9.10
N TYR A 54 16.44 12.68 9.78
CA TYR A 54 16.04 12.35 11.16
C TYR A 54 15.42 10.96 11.31
N LEU A 55 14.84 10.40 10.25
CA LEU A 55 14.24 9.07 10.28
C LEU A 55 15.26 7.96 10.53
N LYS A 56 16.51 8.16 10.09
CA LYS A 56 17.55 7.15 10.29
C LYS A 56 17.80 6.92 11.78
N SER A 57 18.04 7.99 12.54
CA SER A 57 18.28 7.88 13.99
C SER A 57 17.06 7.36 14.76
N TRP A 58 15.86 7.75 14.34
CA TRP A 58 14.63 7.23 14.93
C TRP A 58 14.46 5.74 14.66
N LYS A 59 14.60 5.30 13.40
CA LYS A 59 14.53 3.88 13.02
C LYS A 59 15.55 3.07 13.81
N ASP A 60 16.81 3.52 13.86
CA ASP A 60 17.89 2.83 14.58
C ASP A 60 17.55 2.72 16.08
N SER A 61 16.99 3.78 16.69
CA SER A 61 16.53 3.74 18.08
C SER A 61 15.41 2.74 18.33
N LEU A 62 14.43 2.66 17.42
CA LEU A 62 13.35 1.69 17.50
C LEU A 62 13.83 0.25 17.33
N GLN A 63 14.76 0.03 16.40
CA GLN A 63 15.34 -1.31 16.18
C GLN A 63 16.16 -1.78 17.38
N ASN A 64 17.01 -0.91 17.93
CA ASN A 64 17.81 -1.22 19.13
C ASN A 64 16.93 -1.53 20.35
N ALA A 65 15.76 -0.89 20.45
CA ALA A 65 14.79 -1.14 21.52
C ALA A 65 13.85 -2.33 21.21
N GLY A 66 13.93 -2.96 20.03
CA GLY A 66 12.98 -3.98 19.58
C GLY A 66 11.55 -3.44 19.43
N ALA A 67 11.40 -2.12 19.24
CA ALA A 67 10.11 -1.44 19.19
C ALA A 67 9.52 -1.33 17.78
N LEU A 68 10.36 -1.35 16.73
CA LEU A 68 9.88 -1.48 15.36
C LEU A 68 9.59 -2.96 15.11
N LYS A 69 8.31 -3.25 14.99
CA LYS A 69 7.79 -4.60 14.77
C LYS A 69 7.04 -4.69 13.47
N ASP A 70 6.87 -5.90 12.97
CA ASP A 70 6.04 -6.22 11.83
C ASP A 70 5.09 -7.37 12.13
N THR A 71 4.03 -7.48 11.36
CA THR A 71 3.05 -8.54 11.48
C THR A 71 2.44 -8.87 10.13
N PHE A 72 1.84 -10.07 10.05
CA PHE A 72 1.13 -10.53 8.87
C PHE A 72 -0.28 -10.95 9.24
N ILE A 73 -1.23 -10.63 8.37
CA ILE A 73 -2.60 -11.13 8.41
C ILE A 73 -2.95 -11.76 7.07
N TYR A 74 -4.03 -12.52 7.02
CA TYR A 74 -4.56 -13.06 5.77
C TYR A 74 -5.90 -12.41 5.47
N ALA A 75 -6.05 -11.89 4.26
CA ALA A 75 -7.34 -11.43 3.76
C ALA A 75 -8.29 -12.61 3.55
N PRO A 76 -9.61 -12.39 3.43
CA PRO A 76 -10.59 -13.47 3.23
C PRO A 76 -10.37 -14.32 1.96
N ASP A 77 -9.58 -13.84 1.02
CA ASP A 77 -9.16 -14.51 -0.21
C ASP A 77 -7.73 -15.08 -0.13
N ASP A 78 -7.25 -15.36 1.10
CA ASP A 78 -5.95 -15.94 1.44
C ASP A 78 -4.73 -15.14 1.00
N VAL A 79 -4.90 -13.89 0.61
CA VAL A 79 -3.76 -13.00 0.34
C VAL A 79 -3.07 -12.64 1.65
N LYS A 80 -1.78 -12.97 1.76
CA LYS A 80 -0.95 -12.60 2.91
C LYS A 80 -0.59 -11.13 2.84
N MET A 81 -0.95 -10.36 3.85
CA MET A 81 -0.71 -8.93 3.95
C MET A 81 0.21 -8.59 5.12
N HIS A 82 1.01 -7.56 4.96
CA HIS A 82 2.05 -7.13 5.91
C HIS A 82 1.77 -5.74 6.45
N ALA A 83 2.20 -5.48 7.69
CA ALA A 83 2.26 -4.13 8.26
C ALA A 83 3.42 -3.97 9.24
N TYR A 84 4.04 -2.79 9.26
CA TYR A 84 4.87 -2.35 10.39
C TYR A 84 4.00 -1.74 11.48
N TYR A 85 4.45 -1.88 12.76
CA TYR A 85 3.79 -1.21 13.87
C TYR A 85 4.77 -0.81 14.97
N VAL A 86 4.47 0.28 15.65
CA VAL A 86 5.27 0.83 16.75
C VAL A 86 4.32 1.32 17.83
N ALA A 87 4.50 0.82 19.06
CA ALA A 87 3.79 1.36 20.21
C ALA A 87 4.33 2.76 20.59
N ALA A 88 3.49 3.58 21.15
CA ALA A 88 3.91 4.85 21.73
C ALA A 88 4.88 4.63 22.91
N ALA A 89 5.78 5.58 23.13
CA ALA A 89 6.75 5.53 24.24
C ALA A 89 6.07 5.55 25.63
N GLN A 90 4.87 6.10 25.72
CA GLN A 90 4.03 6.10 26.90
C GLN A 90 2.67 5.45 26.58
N PRO A 91 2.06 4.74 27.55
CA PRO A 91 0.75 4.14 27.34
C PRO A 91 -0.27 5.18 26.86
N THR A 92 -0.98 4.87 25.77
CA THR A 92 -1.98 5.75 25.18
C THR A 92 -3.08 4.95 24.52
N ALA A 93 -4.29 5.51 24.51
CA ALA A 93 -5.41 4.99 23.71
C ALA A 93 -5.44 5.58 22.28
N LYS A 94 -4.44 6.37 21.88
CA LYS A 94 -4.41 7.00 20.55
C LYS A 94 -3.68 6.07 19.57
N THR A 95 -4.31 5.73 18.46
CA THR A 95 -3.70 4.89 17.41
C THR A 95 -3.89 5.52 16.04
N ALA A 96 -2.85 5.52 15.22
CA ALA A 96 -2.91 5.95 13.83
C ALA A 96 -2.63 4.77 12.90
N VAL A 97 -3.57 4.45 12.02
CA VAL A 97 -3.38 3.56 10.89
C VAL A 97 -3.05 4.44 9.68
N ILE A 98 -1.86 4.28 9.12
CA ILE A 98 -1.30 5.17 8.10
C ILE A 98 -1.09 4.35 6.83
N VAL A 99 -1.94 4.59 5.84
CA VAL A 99 -2.01 3.82 4.59
C VAL A 99 -1.33 4.59 3.47
N HIS A 100 -0.44 3.94 2.75
CA HIS A 100 0.30 4.53 1.62
C HIS A 100 -0.57 4.65 0.35
N GLY A 101 -0.09 5.41 -0.62
CA GLY A 101 -0.73 5.61 -1.91
C GLY A 101 -0.33 4.59 -2.98
N TYR A 102 -0.76 4.86 -4.22
CA TYR A 102 -0.49 4.05 -5.40
C TYR A 102 1.03 3.88 -5.64
N THR A 103 1.47 2.65 -5.93
CA THR A 103 2.87 2.26 -6.17
C THR A 103 3.86 2.53 -5.04
N ASP A 104 3.39 2.84 -3.85
CA ASP A 104 4.20 3.11 -2.68
C ASP A 104 4.22 1.89 -1.72
N ASN A 105 4.74 2.05 -0.52
CA ASN A 105 4.76 1.03 0.53
C ASN A 105 4.77 1.68 1.93
N ALA A 106 4.63 0.87 2.96
CA ALA A 106 4.60 1.30 4.35
C ALA A 106 5.84 2.11 4.77
N ILE A 107 7.03 1.80 4.23
CA ILE A 107 8.27 2.50 4.56
C ILE A 107 8.20 3.97 4.15
N ARG A 108 7.58 4.26 3.01
CA ARG A 108 7.41 5.62 2.50
C ARG A 108 6.51 6.48 3.38
N MET A 109 5.72 5.85 4.24
CA MET A 109 4.87 6.55 5.23
C MET A 109 5.56 6.76 6.58
N MET A 110 6.81 6.32 6.75
CA MET A 110 7.51 6.42 8.04
C MET A 110 7.74 7.87 8.51
N MET A 111 7.79 8.86 7.59
CA MET A 111 7.84 10.27 7.99
C MET A 111 6.57 10.72 8.73
N ILE A 112 5.41 10.25 8.27
CA ILE A 112 4.13 10.49 8.95
C ILE A 112 4.06 9.66 10.22
N GLY A 113 4.54 8.40 10.17
CA GLY A 113 4.69 7.54 11.34
C GLY A 113 5.53 8.20 12.44
N TYR A 114 6.64 8.84 12.10
CA TYR A 114 7.47 9.61 13.04
C TYR A 114 6.67 10.72 13.72
N MET A 115 5.96 11.54 12.93
CA MET A 115 5.13 12.63 13.45
C MET A 115 4.10 12.11 14.45
N TYR A 116 3.33 11.09 14.07
CA TYR A 116 2.31 10.52 14.96
C TYR A 116 2.90 9.84 16.18
N ASN A 117 3.94 9.01 16.01
CA ASN A 117 4.50 8.23 17.11
C ASN A 117 5.40 9.07 18.03
N LYS A 118 6.44 9.71 17.44
CA LYS A 118 7.48 10.41 18.22
C LYS A 118 7.01 11.75 18.75
N GLU A 119 6.27 12.52 17.95
CA GLU A 119 5.90 13.89 18.31
C GLU A 119 4.53 13.96 18.99
N LEU A 120 3.54 13.18 18.52
CA LEU A 120 2.17 13.23 19.04
C LEU A 120 1.83 12.11 20.02
N GLY A 121 2.72 11.14 20.22
CA GLY A 121 2.55 10.06 21.19
C GLY A 121 1.44 9.05 20.85
N PHE A 122 1.26 8.73 19.56
CA PHE A 122 0.34 7.70 19.10
C PHE A 122 1.02 6.34 18.97
N ASN A 123 0.28 5.29 19.18
CA ASN A 123 0.58 4.00 18.55
C ASN A 123 0.40 4.13 17.04
N ILE A 124 1.22 3.47 16.24
CA ILE A 124 1.10 3.52 14.78
C ILE A 124 1.10 2.13 14.18
N LEU A 125 0.33 1.96 13.10
CA LEU A 125 0.33 0.79 12.23
C LEU A 125 0.36 1.27 10.78
N LEU A 126 1.33 0.74 10.00
CA LEU A 126 1.58 1.13 8.61
C LEU A 126 1.48 -0.13 7.75
N PRO A 127 0.33 -0.40 7.13
CA PRO A 127 0.17 -1.57 6.28
C PRO A 127 0.80 -1.35 4.90
N ASP A 128 1.32 -2.43 4.33
CA ASP A 128 1.54 -2.55 2.90
C ASP A 128 0.23 -2.99 2.24
N LEU A 129 -0.26 -2.25 1.25
CA LEU A 129 -1.41 -2.64 0.44
C LEU A 129 -1.05 -3.82 -0.46
N ARG A 130 -2.05 -4.40 -1.11
CA ARG A 130 -1.86 -5.55 -2.01
C ARG A 130 -0.85 -5.23 -3.11
N ASP A 131 -0.01 -6.20 -3.43
CA ASP A 131 1.05 -6.13 -4.44
C ASP A 131 2.13 -5.06 -4.17
N THR A 132 2.26 -4.63 -2.91
CA THR A 132 3.29 -3.67 -2.48
C THR A 132 4.05 -4.15 -1.24
N GLY A 133 5.22 -3.59 -0.99
CA GLY A 133 6.05 -3.92 0.17
C GLY A 133 6.27 -5.42 0.32
N LEU A 134 5.91 -5.95 1.49
CA LEU A 134 5.94 -7.39 1.79
C LEU A 134 4.57 -8.07 1.65
N SER A 135 3.54 -7.34 1.25
CA SER A 135 2.21 -7.89 1.01
C SER A 135 2.16 -8.69 -0.29
N GLY A 136 1.37 -9.76 -0.28
CA GLY A 136 1.03 -10.54 -1.46
C GLY A 136 0.01 -9.83 -2.35
N GLY A 137 -0.43 -10.56 -3.38
CA GLY A 137 -1.38 -10.10 -4.38
C GLY A 137 -0.76 -10.06 -5.77
N ASP A 138 -1.62 -10.02 -6.79
CA ASP A 138 -1.22 -10.08 -8.19
C ASP A 138 -1.36 -8.72 -8.88
N ALA A 139 -1.98 -7.75 -8.22
CA ALA A 139 -2.23 -6.42 -8.76
C ALA A 139 -2.61 -5.42 -7.67
N ILE A 140 -2.26 -4.16 -7.89
CA ILE A 140 -2.73 -3.02 -7.09
C ILE A 140 -4.25 -2.88 -7.28
N GLN A 141 -4.97 -2.66 -6.19
CA GLN A 141 -6.45 -2.72 -6.18
C GLN A 141 -7.14 -1.36 -6.34
N MET A 142 -6.40 -0.26 -6.40
CA MET A 142 -6.94 1.10 -6.57
C MET A 142 -8.12 1.42 -5.63
N GLY A 143 -8.04 0.95 -4.39
CA GLY A 143 -9.09 1.13 -3.36
C GLY A 143 -10.19 0.07 -3.36
N TRP A 144 -10.32 -0.78 -4.38
CA TRP A 144 -11.45 -1.72 -4.47
C TRP A 144 -11.46 -2.77 -3.36
N LEU A 145 -10.40 -3.53 -3.19
CA LEU A 145 -10.23 -4.46 -2.06
C LEU A 145 -9.52 -3.77 -0.88
N ASP A 146 -8.63 -2.82 -1.15
CA ASP A 146 -7.85 -2.12 -0.14
C ASP A 146 -8.72 -1.54 0.98
N ARG A 147 -9.94 -1.04 0.68
CA ARG A 147 -10.87 -0.54 1.70
C ARG A 147 -11.28 -1.60 2.72
N LYS A 148 -11.37 -2.87 2.30
CA LYS A 148 -11.69 -3.99 3.20
C LYS A 148 -10.46 -4.40 4.00
N ASP A 149 -9.32 -4.42 3.36
CA ASP A 149 -8.05 -4.74 3.97
C ASP A 149 -7.68 -3.71 5.04
N VAL A 150 -7.91 -2.42 4.77
CA VAL A 150 -7.70 -1.34 5.75
C VAL A 150 -8.59 -1.49 6.97
N ILE A 151 -9.88 -1.88 6.80
CA ILE A 151 -10.76 -2.18 7.94
C ILE A 151 -10.21 -3.36 8.76
N GLN A 152 -9.72 -4.39 8.09
CA GLN A 152 -9.10 -5.52 8.78
C GLN A 152 -7.84 -5.08 9.55
N TRP A 153 -7.00 -4.22 8.98
CA TRP A 153 -5.85 -3.62 9.66
C TRP A 153 -6.25 -2.75 10.86
N MET A 154 -7.35 -2.03 10.78
CA MET A 154 -7.90 -1.29 11.93
C MET A 154 -8.32 -2.24 13.07
N ASN A 155 -8.94 -3.37 12.74
CA ASN A 155 -9.27 -4.39 13.73
C ASN A 155 -7.99 -5.00 14.34
N THR A 156 -6.99 -5.33 13.53
CA THR A 156 -5.69 -5.81 14.01
C THR A 156 -4.99 -4.78 14.90
N ALA A 157 -5.10 -3.48 14.60
CA ALA A 157 -4.58 -2.45 15.49
C ALA A 157 -5.29 -2.44 16.85
N ASN A 158 -6.60 -2.71 16.91
CA ASN A 158 -7.33 -2.90 18.17
C ASN A 158 -6.85 -4.15 18.93
N GLU A 159 -6.58 -5.24 18.23
CA GLU A 159 -6.02 -6.46 18.85
C GLU A 159 -4.63 -6.20 19.45
N ILE A 160 -3.79 -5.43 18.75
CA ILE A 160 -2.42 -5.12 19.20
C ILE A 160 -2.42 -4.11 20.37
N TYR A 161 -3.26 -3.07 20.32
CA TYR A 161 -3.19 -1.93 21.23
C TYR A 161 -4.35 -1.84 22.22
N GLY A 162 -5.36 -2.71 22.09
CA GLY A 162 -6.58 -2.79 22.92
C GLY A 162 -7.81 -2.15 22.28
N ASP A 163 -8.97 -2.69 22.59
CA ASP A 163 -10.27 -2.33 21.97
C ASP A 163 -10.76 -0.89 22.26
N SER A 164 -10.13 -0.19 23.19
CA SER A 164 -10.49 1.17 23.57
C SER A 164 -9.71 2.26 22.83
N THR A 165 -9.01 1.91 21.73
CA THR A 165 -8.20 2.87 20.97
C THR A 165 -9.08 3.93 20.30
N ARG A 166 -8.63 5.18 20.40
CA ARG A 166 -9.16 6.30 19.58
C ARG A 166 -8.36 6.33 18.31
N MET A 167 -8.94 5.83 17.22
CA MET A 167 -8.23 5.58 15.99
C MET A 167 -8.37 6.72 14.99
N VAL A 168 -7.25 7.12 14.39
CA VAL A 168 -7.17 7.94 13.19
C VAL A 168 -6.72 7.02 12.06
N CYS A 169 -7.44 7.04 10.95
CA CYS A 169 -7.01 6.41 9.71
C CYS A 169 -6.62 7.49 8.71
N LEU A 170 -5.35 7.54 8.35
CA LEU A 170 -4.84 8.43 7.31
C LEU A 170 -4.61 7.62 6.05
N LEU A 171 -5.29 7.99 4.98
CA LEU A 171 -5.06 7.43 3.65
C LEU A 171 -4.29 8.46 2.83
N TYR A 172 -3.04 8.16 2.50
CA TYR A 172 -2.25 8.94 1.56
C TYR A 172 -2.58 8.47 0.15
N THR A 173 -3.38 9.25 -0.55
CA THR A 173 -3.60 9.01 -1.97
C THR A 173 -2.42 9.63 -2.71
N SER A 174 -1.66 8.82 -3.47
CA SER A 174 -0.75 9.39 -4.45
C SER A 174 -1.58 10.23 -5.40
N ASP A 175 -1.16 11.48 -5.58
CA ASP A 175 -1.82 12.41 -6.45
C ASP A 175 -2.19 11.80 -7.79
N ALA A 176 -3.48 11.63 -8.00
CA ALA A 176 -4.06 11.86 -9.30
C ALA A 176 -4.17 13.39 -9.45
N ALA A 177 -3.05 14.08 -9.61
CA ALA A 177 -3.03 15.42 -10.11
C ALA A 177 -3.02 15.38 -11.63
#